data_46dc97d5b9c0458b94539dac2414730f
#
_entry.id   46dc97d5b9c0458b94539dac2414730f
#
_cell.length_a   1.000
_cell.length_b   1.000
_cell.length_c   1.000
_cell.angle_alpha   90.00
_cell.angle_beta   90.00
_cell.angle_gamma   90.00
#
_symmetry.space_group_name_H-M   'P 1'
#
loop_
_entity.id
_entity.type
_entity.pdbx_description
1 polymer ?
#
loop_
_entity_poly.entity_id
_entity_poly.type
_entity_poly.pdbx_seq_one_letter_code
_entity_poly.pdbx_strand_id
1 'polypeptide(L)'
;MELSRRGFFKVAGAAGAGLAASGVPAEAWQSRAPEDPYGCLVDLTRCIGCRKCEQACQTVNGLPEPAEPFDDLTVLDRKRRPDDKNYTVVKRYYSGKIDERDQLIPTFVKIQCMHCQDPACASACIVGALTKMDNGAVRYDVDKCIGC
;
A
#
# COMPACT_ATOMS: atom_id res chain seq x y z
N MET A 1 -11.94 -27.71 -38.38
CA MET A 1 -11.25 -28.44 -37.33
C MET A 1 -11.81 -28.00 -35.98
N GLU A 2 -12.71 -28.78 -35.41
CA GLU A 2 -13.25 -28.45 -34.07
C GLU A 2 -12.26 -28.94 -33.00
N LEU A 3 -11.62 -28.02 -32.31
CA LEU A 3 -10.75 -28.34 -31.18
C LEU A 3 -11.64 -28.66 -29.96
N SER A 4 -11.67 -29.93 -29.56
CA SER A 4 -12.32 -30.31 -28.30
C SER A 4 -11.58 -29.66 -27.10
N ARG A 5 -12.29 -29.41 -25.99
CA ARG A 5 -11.68 -28.86 -24.77
C ARG A 5 -10.42 -29.64 -24.31
N ARG A 6 -10.45 -30.97 -24.43
CA ARG A 6 -9.28 -31.81 -24.12
C ARG A 6 -8.11 -31.62 -25.12
N GLY A 7 -8.42 -31.38 -26.40
CA GLY A 7 -7.41 -31.07 -27.42
C GLY A 7 -6.72 -29.72 -27.15
N PHE A 8 -7.47 -28.73 -26.73
CA PHE A 8 -6.94 -27.41 -26.35
C PHE A 8 -5.93 -27.52 -25.20
N PHE A 9 -6.29 -28.24 -24.12
CA PHE A 9 -5.35 -28.40 -22.99
C PHE A 9 -4.11 -29.20 -23.33
N LYS A 10 -4.18 -30.17 -24.24
CA LYS A 10 -3.00 -30.90 -24.72
C LYS A 10 -2.05 -29.99 -25.49
N VAL A 11 -2.58 -29.15 -26.38
CA VAL A 11 -1.78 -28.20 -27.16
C VAL A 11 -1.20 -27.09 -26.28
N ALA A 12 -2.00 -26.54 -25.36
CA ALA A 12 -1.57 -25.53 -24.42
C ALA A 12 -0.50 -26.06 -23.44
N GLY A 13 -0.66 -27.32 -22.98
CA GLY A 13 0.33 -27.97 -22.13
C GLY A 13 1.67 -28.24 -22.84
N ALA A 14 1.62 -28.67 -24.12
CA ALA A 14 2.82 -28.87 -24.91
C ALA A 14 3.55 -27.55 -25.22
N ALA A 15 2.79 -26.47 -25.53
CA ALA A 15 3.37 -25.14 -25.73
C ALA A 15 3.98 -24.57 -24.44
N GLY A 16 3.34 -24.79 -23.28
CA GLY A 16 3.84 -24.39 -21.98
C GLY A 16 5.13 -25.13 -21.59
N ALA A 17 5.21 -26.43 -21.87
CA ALA A 17 6.41 -27.22 -21.62
C ALA A 17 7.59 -26.79 -22.54
N GLY A 18 7.30 -26.40 -23.79
CA GLY A 18 8.32 -25.88 -24.72
C GLY A 18 8.90 -24.52 -24.26
N LEU A 19 8.07 -23.64 -23.70
CA LEU A 19 8.50 -22.35 -23.14
C LEU A 19 9.32 -22.54 -21.84
N ALA A 20 8.95 -23.50 -21.00
CA ALA A 20 9.74 -23.85 -19.81
C ALA A 20 11.10 -24.46 -20.14
N ALA A 21 11.20 -25.22 -21.26
CA ALA A 21 12.44 -25.81 -21.73
C ALA A 21 13.37 -24.82 -22.47
N SER A 22 12.87 -23.66 -22.89
CA SER A 22 13.66 -22.66 -23.63
C SER A 22 14.64 -21.89 -22.75
N GLY A 23 14.71 -22.17 -21.43
CA GLY A 23 15.74 -21.61 -20.53
C GLY A 23 15.77 -20.09 -20.47
N VAL A 24 14.67 -19.40 -20.83
CA VAL A 24 14.56 -17.98 -20.57
C VAL A 24 14.59 -17.84 -19.05
N PRO A 25 15.69 -17.34 -18.46
CA PRO A 25 15.70 -17.11 -17.04
C PRO A 25 14.53 -16.20 -16.76
N ALA A 26 13.55 -16.68 -15.99
CA ALA A 26 12.66 -15.77 -15.30
C ALA A 26 13.58 -14.99 -14.37
N GLU A 27 14.17 -13.91 -14.87
CA GLU A 27 14.73 -12.89 -14.01
C GLU A 27 13.53 -12.42 -13.19
N ALA A 28 13.33 -13.12 -12.08
CA ALA A 28 12.45 -12.65 -11.05
C ALA A 28 12.90 -11.22 -10.83
N TRP A 29 12.00 -10.27 -11.05
CA TRP A 29 12.21 -8.86 -10.78
C TRP A 29 12.82 -8.76 -9.40
N GLN A 30 14.14 -8.69 -9.35
CA GLN A 30 14.85 -8.48 -8.09
C GLN A 30 14.63 -7.02 -7.75
N SER A 31 13.69 -6.76 -6.83
CA SER A 31 13.56 -5.43 -6.28
C SER A 31 14.90 -5.08 -5.66
N ARG A 32 15.55 -4.06 -6.19
CA ARG A 32 16.74 -3.48 -5.57
C ARG A 32 16.29 -2.75 -4.33
N ALA A 33 16.12 -3.48 -3.23
CA ALA A 33 16.03 -2.83 -1.92
C ALA A 33 17.35 -2.09 -1.71
N PRO A 34 17.35 -0.80 -1.35
CA PRO A 34 18.57 -0.08 -1.01
C PRO A 34 19.23 -0.77 0.18
N GLU A 35 20.57 -0.70 0.28
CA GLU A 35 21.34 -1.31 1.38
C GLU A 35 20.95 -0.71 2.74
N ASP A 36 20.61 0.59 2.78
CA ASP A 36 20.22 1.31 3.99
C ASP A 36 18.94 2.15 3.73
N PRO A 37 17.76 1.54 3.70
CA PRO A 37 16.53 2.25 3.45
C PRO A 37 16.07 3.02 4.69
N TYR A 38 15.58 4.23 4.52
CA TYR A 38 14.89 4.94 5.58
C TYR A 38 13.66 4.16 6.03
N GLY A 39 13.45 4.08 7.36
CA GLY A 39 12.31 3.41 7.97
C GLY A 39 11.58 4.30 8.97
N CYS A 40 10.34 3.96 9.25
CA CYS A 40 9.54 4.61 10.29
C CYS A 40 8.90 3.54 11.17
N LEU A 41 9.23 3.55 12.45
CA LEU A 41 8.57 2.69 13.44
C LEU A 41 7.29 3.35 13.94
N VAL A 42 6.17 2.64 13.80
CA VAL A 42 4.88 3.06 14.34
C VAL A 42 4.50 2.12 15.49
N ASP A 43 4.62 2.60 16.72
CA ASP A 43 4.24 1.83 17.91
C ASP A 43 2.74 1.97 18.17
N LEU A 44 1.98 0.94 17.81
CA LEU A 44 0.53 0.88 17.99
C LEU A 44 0.11 0.74 19.46
N THR A 45 1.02 0.28 20.34
CA THR A 45 0.72 0.12 21.76
C THR A 45 0.67 1.45 22.50
N ARG A 46 1.37 2.45 21.97
CA ARG A 46 1.45 3.81 22.53
C ARG A 46 0.55 4.82 21.80
N CYS A 47 -0.10 4.41 20.71
CA CYS A 47 -0.93 5.30 19.93
C CYS A 47 -2.26 5.58 20.65
N ILE A 48 -2.54 6.86 20.88
CA ILE A 48 -3.78 7.34 21.52
C ILE A 48 -4.81 7.89 20.53
N GLY A 49 -4.53 7.84 19.22
CA GLY A 49 -5.45 8.31 18.19
C GLY A 49 -5.58 9.83 18.07
N CYS A 50 -4.62 10.61 18.56
CA CYS A 50 -4.69 12.09 18.62
C CYS A 50 -4.61 12.81 17.26
N ARG A 51 -4.44 12.11 16.15
CA ARG A 51 -4.36 12.63 14.77
C ARG A 51 -3.23 13.64 14.51
N LYS A 52 -2.29 13.87 15.42
CA LYS A 52 -1.16 14.81 15.22
C LYS A 52 -0.24 14.40 14.08
N CYS A 53 -0.14 13.11 13.79
CA CYS A 53 0.60 12.61 12.61
C CYS A 53 -0.11 12.93 11.29
N GLU A 54 -1.44 13.00 11.24
CA GLU A 54 -2.20 13.49 10.09
C GLU A 54 -1.90 14.97 9.89
N GLN A 55 -2.01 15.78 10.94
CA GLN A 55 -1.74 17.22 10.90
C GLN A 55 -0.31 17.52 10.44
N ALA A 56 0.69 16.86 11.02
CA ALA A 56 2.08 17.05 10.65
C ALA A 56 2.33 16.67 9.17
N CYS A 57 1.74 15.56 8.71
CA CYS A 57 1.85 15.13 7.32
C CYS A 57 1.25 16.16 6.36
N GLN A 58 0.11 16.73 6.70
CA GLN A 58 -0.54 17.76 5.90
C GLN A 58 0.30 19.03 5.81
N THR A 59 0.80 19.51 6.96
CA THR A 59 1.63 20.73 7.02
C THR A 59 2.91 20.59 6.20
N VAL A 60 3.63 19.46 6.36
CA VAL A 60 4.91 19.22 5.68
C VAL A 60 4.74 19.10 4.16
N ASN A 61 3.63 18.51 3.72
CA ASN A 61 3.38 18.29 2.29
C ASN A 61 2.55 19.39 1.63
N GLY A 62 2.16 20.43 2.36
CA GLY A 62 1.36 21.53 1.82
C GLY A 62 0.00 21.08 1.28
N LEU A 63 -0.62 20.09 1.92
CA LEU A 63 -1.89 19.53 1.47
C LEU A 63 -3.04 20.48 1.81
N PRO A 64 -4.18 20.41 1.08
CA PRO A 64 -5.35 21.23 1.36
C PRO A 64 -5.86 21.06 2.78
N GLU A 65 -6.48 22.10 3.33
CA GLU A 65 -7.09 22.01 4.66
C GLU A 65 -8.16 20.90 4.70
N PRO A 66 -8.18 20.04 5.74
CA PRO A 66 -9.14 18.95 5.81
C PRO A 66 -10.53 19.48 6.07
N ALA A 67 -11.54 18.77 5.60
CA ALA A 67 -12.95 19.12 5.85
C ALA A 67 -13.32 19.06 7.34
N GLU A 68 -12.66 18.16 8.09
CA GLU A 68 -12.87 18.03 9.55
C GLU A 68 -11.57 18.39 10.29
N PRO A 69 -11.67 19.24 11.32
CA PRO A 69 -10.49 19.66 12.11
C PRO A 69 -9.81 18.45 12.76
N PHE A 70 -8.50 18.57 13.06
CA PHE A 70 -7.70 17.44 13.59
C PHE A 70 -8.04 17.06 15.03
N ASP A 71 -8.76 17.89 15.77
CA ASP A 71 -9.28 17.62 17.11
C ASP A 71 -10.63 16.87 17.09
N ASP A 72 -11.30 16.81 15.93
CA ASP A 72 -12.50 15.96 15.78
C ASP A 72 -12.11 14.48 15.70
N LEU A 73 -12.28 13.77 16.81
CA LEU A 73 -11.97 12.33 16.90
C LEU A 73 -13.12 11.44 16.42
N THR A 74 -14.27 11.98 16.04
CA THR A 74 -15.39 11.18 15.49
C THR A 74 -15.06 10.58 14.13
N VAL A 75 -14.13 11.20 13.41
CA VAL A 75 -13.64 10.71 12.11
C VAL A 75 -12.89 9.37 12.20
N LEU A 76 -12.39 8.99 13.38
CA LEU A 76 -11.65 7.74 13.60
C LEU A 76 -12.50 6.49 13.32
N ASP A 77 -13.81 6.59 13.47
CA ASP A 77 -14.76 5.50 13.26
C ASP A 77 -15.29 5.44 11.81
N ARG A 78 -15.00 6.47 11.02
CA ARG A 78 -15.42 6.52 9.62
C ARG A 78 -14.48 5.67 8.75
N LYS A 79 -15.01 5.18 7.62
CA LYS A 79 -14.22 4.47 6.61
C LYS A 79 -13.39 5.48 5.82
N ARG A 80 -12.17 5.77 6.27
CA ARG A 80 -11.21 6.64 5.58
C ARG A 80 -10.02 5.84 5.07
N ARG A 81 -9.42 6.29 3.98
CA ARG A 81 -8.16 5.77 3.42
C ARG A 81 -7.29 6.95 3.01
N PRO A 82 -5.97 6.77 2.92
CA PRO A 82 -5.11 7.76 2.26
C PRO A 82 -5.59 8.03 0.83
N ASP A 83 -5.54 9.30 0.45
CA ASP A 83 -5.93 9.83 -0.86
C ASP A 83 -4.99 10.98 -1.26
N ASP A 84 -5.32 11.70 -2.34
CA ASP A 84 -4.56 12.83 -2.86
C ASP A 84 -4.52 14.05 -1.93
N LYS A 85 -5.44 14.13 -0.97
CA LYS A 85 -5.54 15.22 0.01
C LYS A 85 -5.08 14.82 1.41
N ASN A 86 -5.02 13.53 1.69
CA ASN A 86 -4.69 12.97 3.00
C ASN A 86 -3.75 11.76 2.84
N TYR A 87 -2.44 11.98 2.82
CA TYR A 87 -1.45 10.90 2.67
C TYR A 87 -1.36 9.99 3.88
N THR A 88 -1.81 10.48 5.04
CA THR A 88 -1.83 9.73 6.29
C THR A 88 -3.19 9.84 6.93
N VAL A 89 -3.76 8.73 7.39
CA VAL A 89 -5.01 8.69 8.16
C VAL A 89 -4.85 7.80 9.38
N VAL A 90 -5.47 8.18 10.49
CA VAL A 90 -5.55 7.34 11.71
C VAL A 90 -6.95 6.77 11.80
N LYS A 91 -7.04 5.48 12.14
CA LYS A 91 -8.32 4.78 12.33
C LYS A 91 -8.37 4.11 13.69
N ARG A 92 -9.58 3.98 14.21
CA ARG A 92 -9.88 3.23 15.42
C ARG A 92 -10.39 1.84 15.04
N TYR A 93 -9.88 0.83 15.72
CA TYR A 93 -10.32 -0.54 15.60
C TYR A 93 -10.58 -1.13 16.97
N TYR A 94 -11.44 -2.12 17.04
CA TYR A 94 -11.73 -2.87 18.25
C TYR A 94 -11.40 -4.33 18.00
N SER A 95 -10.40 -4.85 18.73
CA SER A 95 -9.94 -6.25 18.60
C SER A 95 -10.72 -7.23 19.47
N GLY A 96 -11.78 -6.78 20.14
CA GLY A 96 -12.54 -7.56 21.11
C GLY A 96 -11.91 -7.64 22.51
N LYS A 97 -10.78 -6.98 22.74
CA LYS A 97 -10.21 -6.83 24.09
C LYS A 97 -11.10 -5.91 24.93
N ILE A 98 -11.34 -6.29 26.17
CA ILE A 98 -12.11 -5.51 27.15
C ILE A 98 -11.20 -5.07 28.30
N ASP A 99 -11.54 -3.97 28.93
CA ASP A 99 -10.91 -3.46 30.15
C ASP A 99 -11.59 -4.03 31.43
N GLU A 100 -11.12 -3.63 32.60
CA GLU A 100 -11.66 -4.03 33.89
C GLU A 100 -13.13 -3.58 34.13
N ARG A 101 -13.62 -2.66 33.28
CA ARG A 101 -14.98 -2.11 33.32
C ARG A 101 -15.88 -2.69 32.23
N ASP A 102 -15.44 -3.81 31.60
CA ASP A 102 -16.16 -4.49 30.52
C ASP A 102 -16.34 -3.61 29.26
N GLN A 103 -15.43 -2.62 29.04
CA GLN A 103 -15.46 -1.74 27.88
C GLN A 103 -14.41 -2.18 26.84
N LEU A 104 -14.78 -2.11 25.56
CA LEU A 104 -13.88 -2.44 24.47
C LEU A 104 -12.67 -1.48 24.44
N ILE A 105 -11.48 -2.04 24.48
CA ILE A 105 -10.21 -1.30 24.35
C ILE A 105 -9.97 -0.99 22.86
N PRO A 106 -9.91 0.31 22.47
CA PRO A 106 -9.61 0.68 21.10
C PRO A 106 -8.13 0.49 20.78
N THR A 107 -7.85 0.09 19.53
CA THR A 107 -6.51 0.11 18.94
C THR A 107 -6.51 1.13 17.82
N PHE A 108 -5.56 2.07 17.85
CA PHE A 108 -5.43 3.10 16.82
C PHE A 108 -4.32 2.71 15.84
N VAL A 109 -4.62 2.82 14.56
CA VAL A 109 -3.68 2.44 13.48
C VAL A 109 -3.47 3.61 12.55
N LYS A 110 -2.21 4.03 12.40
CA LYS A 110 -1.78 4.97 11.38
C LYS A 110 -1.66 4.23 10.04
N ILE A 111 -2.35 4.71 9.03
CA ILE A 111 -2.35 4.15 7.68
C ILE A 111 -1.72 5.18 6.74
N GLN A 112 -0.70 4.76 6.00
CA GLN A 112 0.02 5.56 5.01
C GLN A 112 0.67 4.63 3.98
N CYS A 113 1.30 5.19 2.94
CA CYS A 113 2.16 4.40 2.06
C CYS A 113 3.30 3.78 2.89
N MET A 114 3.51 2.48 2.73
CA MET A 114 4.55 1.73 3.45
C MET A 114 5.90 1.79 2.74
N HIS A 115 5.98 2.37 1.54
CA HIS A 115 7.17 2.39 0.69
C HIS A 115 7.85 1.01 0.59
N CYS A 116 7.04 -0.02 0.33
CA CYS A 116 7.43 -1.43 0.34
C CYS A 116 8.78 -1.65 -0.34
N GLN A 117 9.57 -2.62 0.15
CA GLN A 117 10.82 -3.00 -0.50
C GLN A 117 10.56 -3.52 -1.91
N ASP A 118 9.53 -4.35 -2.06
CA ASP A 118 9.04 -4.86 -3.34
C ASP A 118 7.63 -4.31 -3.60
N PRO A 119 7.52 -3.12 -4.23
CA PRO A 119 6.25 -2.43 -4.38
C PRO A 119 5.45 -2.97 -5.56
N ALA A 120 4.48 -3.86 -5.29
CA ALA A 120 3.56 -4.38 -6.31
C ALA A 120 2.84 -3.27 -7.11
N CYS A 121 2.57 -2.13 -6.48
CA CYS A 121 1.98 -0.97 -7.15
C CYS A 121 2.90 -0.37 -8.24
N ALA A 122 4.23 -0.37 -8.03
CA ALA A 122 5.18 0.08 -9.04
C ALA A 122 5.30 -0.96 -10.17
N SER A 123 5.36 -2.25 -9.82
CA SER A 123 5.44 -3.35 -10.80
C SER A 123 4.19 -3.44 -11.68
N ALA A 124 3.00 -3.13 -11.12
CA ALA A 124 1.74 -3.13 -11.87
C ALA A 124 1.51 -1.88 -12.71
N CYS A 125 2.31 -0.81 -12.52
CA CYS A 125 2.10 0.46 -13.21
C CYS A 125 2.65 0.41 -14.64
N ILE A 126 1.76 0.21 -15.62
CA ILE A 126 2.11 0.05 -17.04
C ILE A 126 2.75 1.30 -17.67
N VAL A 127 2.50 2.48 -17.11
CA VAL A 127 3.05 3.76 -17.59
C VAL A 127 4.25 4.25 -16.78
N GLY A 128 4.69 3.49 -15.76
CA GLY A 128 5.81 3.85 -14.91
C GLY A 128 5.59 5.12 -14.08
N ALA A 129 4.33 5.47 -13.78
CA ALA A 129 3.99 6.61 -12.92
C ALA A 129 4.34 6.34 -11.44
N LEU A 130 4.42 5.08 -11.04
CA LEU A 130 4.90 4.68 -9.72
C LEU A 130 6.26 4.01 -9.87
N THR A 131 7.28 4.56 -9.22
CA THR A 131 8.66 4.08 -9.32
C THR A 131 9.30 3.93 -7.94
N LYS A 132 10.13 2.90 -7.79
CA LYS A 132 10.98 2.71 -6.62
C LYS A 132 12.24 3.55 -6.80
N MET A 133 12.53 4.41 -5.82
CA MET A 133 13.71 5.27 -5.81
C MET A 133 14.88 4.61 -5.07
N ASP A 134 16.10 5.04 -5.35
CA ASP A 134 17.32 4.51 -4.72
C ASP A 134 17.35 4.73 -3.20
N ASN A 135 16.67 5.74 -2.68
CA ASN A 135 16.52 5.99 -1.25
C ASN A 135 15.44 5.13 -0.57
N GLY A 136 14.83 4.19 -1.29
CA GLY A 136 13.79 3.30 -0.78
C GLY A 136 12.37 3.84 -0.86
N ALA A 137 12.16 5.09 -1.26
CA ALA A 137 10.82 5.64 -1.44
C ALA A 137 10.13 5.10 -2.70
N VAL A 138 8.81 4.93 -2.65
CA VAL A 138 7.99 4.80 -3.85
C VAL A 138 7.49 6.19 -4.21
N ARG A 139 7.86 6.68 -5.39
CA ARG A 139 7.48 7.98 -5.91
C ARG A 139 6.32 7.84 -6.89
N TYR A 140 5.40 8.77 -6.83
CA TYR A 140 4.33 8.95 -7.79
C TYR A 140 4.63 10.15 -8.70
N ASP A 141 4.50 9.94 -10.00
CA ASP A 141 4.64 10.95 -11.04
C ASP A 141 3.27 11.21 -11.66
N VAL A 142 2.67 12.35 -11.31
CA VAL A 142 1.32 12.73 -11.74
C VAL A 142 1.25 12.95 -13.25
N ASP A 143 2.33 13.41 -13.86
CA ASP A 143 2.36 13.73 -15.29
C ASP A 143 2.34 12.49 -16.19
N LYS A 144 2.78 11.34 -15.63
CA LYS A 144 2.71 10.04 -16.31
C LYS A 144 1.42 9.28 -16.03
N CYS A 145 0.67 9.65 -15.00
CA CYS A 145 -0.49 8.90 -14.57
C CYS A 145 -1.68 9.09 -15.52
N ILE A 146 -2.21 7.98 -16.04
CA ILE A 146 -3.39 7.95 -16.92
C ILE A 146 -4.68 7.55 -16.18
N GLY A 147 -4.65 7.38 -14.86
CA GLY A 147 -5.82 7.06 -14.05
C GLY A 147 -6.39 5.65 -14.25
N CYS A 148 -5.57 4.70 -14.68
CA CYS A 148 -6.02 3.31 -14.91
C CYS A 148 -6.33 2.56 -13.60
#